data_5e0b479c8053ff1c08f8135a41b007fb
#
_entry.id   5e0b479c8053ff1c08f8135a41b007fb
#
_cell.length_a   1.000
_cell.length_b   1.000
_cell.length_c   1.000
_cell.angle_alpha   90.00
_cell.angle_beta   90.00
_cell.angle_gamma   90.00
#
_symmetry.space_group_name_H-M   'P 1'
#
loop_
_entity.id
_entity.type
_entity.pdbx_description
1 polymer ?
#
loop_
_entity_poly.entity_id
_entity_poly.type
_entity_poly.pdbx_seq_one_letter_code
_entity_poly.pdbx_strand_id
1 'polypeptide(L)'
;IWVAVSLGTNDVSSFFMAFMLLFVTAGIGNGSVFQFLPAVFRKLHEQAAEGKGDEAQDAAKAAGNVESSVALGFTSAIAALGLFFIPALFATSIQATGTPQFAISVFSVFYLSCMLATWWWYRRMDAEARCD
;
A
#
# COMPACT_ATOMS: atom_id res chain seq x y z
N ILE A 1 -10.15 13.55 2.38
CA ILE A 1 -10.99 14.76 2.23
C ILE A 1 -11.84 14.97 3.49
N TRP A 2 -12.63 13.99 3.95
CA TRP A 2 -13.50 14.14 5.13
C TRP A 2 -12.71 14.52 6.40
N VAL A 3 -11.58 13.86 6.66
CA VAL A 3 -10.67 14.20 7.79
C VAL A 3 -10.21 15.66 7.73
N ALA A 4 -9.89 16.17 6.55
CA ALA A 4 -9.45 17.56 6.38
C ALA A 4 -10.60 18.57 6.63
N VAL A 5 -11.81 18.22 6.24
CA VAL A 5 -13.02 19.04 6.47
C VAL A 5 -13.38 19.06 7.95
N SER A 6 -13.36 17.92 8.65
CA SER A 6 -13.69 17.84 10.08
C SER A 6 -12.69 18.58 10.97
N LEU A 7 -11.42 18.67 10.56
CA LEU A 7 -10.43 19.53 11.20
C LEU A 7 -10.77 21.03 11.08
N GLY A 8 -11.35 21.44 9.97
CA GLY A 8 -11.78 22.83 9.76
C GLY A 8 -13.02 23.25 10.54
N THR A 9 -13.86 22.29 10.93
CA THR A 9 -15.10 22.53 11.68
C THR A 9 -14.96 22.41 13.21
N ASN A 10 -13.77 22.07 13.71
CA ASN A 10 -13.51 21.80 15.15
C ASN A 10 -14.43 20.74 15.77
N ASP A 11 -15.02 19.88 14.95
CA ASP A 11 -15.86 18.78 15.43
C ASP A 11 -15.01 17.54 15.68
N VAL A 12 -14.63 17.35 16.93
CA VAL A 12 -13.79 16.22 17.39
C VAL A 12 -14.47 14.87 17.11
N SER A 13 -15.79 14.81 17.19
CA SER A 13 -16.56 13.57 16.97
C SER A 13 -16.48 13.15 15.50
N SER A 14 -16.74 14.06 14.58
CA SER A 14 -16.62 13.82 13.13
C SER A 14 -15.18 13.49 12.71
N PHE A 15 -14.20 14.15 13.32
CA PHE A 15 -12.79 13.85 13.09
C PHE A 15 -12.45 12.43 13.51
N PHE A 16 -12.85 12.01 14.70
CA PHE A 16 -12.58 10.68 15.22
C PHE A 16 -13.22 9.58 14.36
N MET A 17 -14.47 9.77 13.96
CA MET A 17 -15.17 8.82 13.06
C MET A 17 -14.51 8.72 11.71
N ALA A 18 -14.14 9.84 11.10
CA ALA A 18 -13.45 9.87 9.80
C ALA A 18 -12.07 9.19 9.88
N PHE A 19 -11.36 9.39 10.99
CA PHE A 19 -10.05 8.80 11.23
C PHE A 19 -10.15 7.29 11.45
N MET A 20 -11.14 6.81 12.23
CA MET A 20 -11.42 5.38 12.40
C MET A 20 -11.75 4.70 11.08
N LEU A 21 -12.59 5.30 10.24
CA LEU A 21 -12.92 4.78 8.92
C LEU A 21 -11.68 4.69 8.02
N LEU A 22 -10.82 5.69 8.07
CA LEU A 22 -9.56 5.70 7.34
C LEU A 22 -8.63 4.57 7.79
N PHE A 23 -8.51 4.33 9.09
CA PHE A 23 -7.73 3.21 9.62
C PHE A 23 -8.26 1.84 9.20
N VAL A 24 -9.57 1.65 9.25
CA VAL A 24 -10.21 0.40 8.80
C VAL A 24 -9.96 0.16 7.31
N THR A 25 -10.16 1.17 6.47
CA THR A 25 -9.95 1.03 5.03
C THR A 25 -8.47 0.81 4.68
N ALA A 26 -7.56 1.51 5.34
CA ALA A 26 -6.12 1.32 5.19
C ALA A 26 -5.68 -0.07 5.66
N GLY A 27 -6.22 -0.56 6.78
CA GLY A 27 -5.95 -1.90 7.30
C GLY A 27 -6.39 -3.01 6.34
N ILE A 28 -7.59 -2.89 5.77
CA ILE A 28 -8.09 -3.85 4.77
C ILE A 28 -7.20 -3.82 3.53
N GLY A 29 -6.85 -2.63 3.02
CA GLY A 29 -5.98 -2.50 1.86
C GLY A 29 -4.60 -3.11 2.08
N ASN A 30 -3.99 -2.83 3.22
CA ASN A 30 -2.68 -3.38 3.58
C ASN A 30 -2.74 -4.91 3.72
N GLY A 31 -3.74 -5.44 4.44
CA GLY A 31 -3.94 -6.88 4.59
C GLY A 31 -4.12 -7.60 3.25
N SER A 32 -4.83 -7.00 2.32
CA SER A 32 -5.03 -7.55 0.97
C SER A 32 -3.70 -7.68 0.21
N VAL A 33 -2.82 -6.69 0.29
CA VAL A 33 -1.50 -6.74 -0.37
C VAL A 33 -0.64 -7.87 0.17
N PHE A 34 -0.63 -8.07 1.50
CA PHE A 34 0.12 -9.16 2.13
C PHE A 34 -0.35 -10.56 1.71
N GLN A 35 -1.62 -10.73 1.37
CA GLN A 35 -2.17 -12.00 0.87
C GLN A 35 -1.97 -12.15 -0.64
N PHE A 36 -2.10 -11.07 -1.39
CA PHE A 36 -2.04 -11.09 -2.85
C PHE A 36 -0.63 -11.33 -3.37
N LEU A 37 0.38 -10.70 -2.78
CA LEU A 37 1.76 -10.78 -3.26
C LEU A 37 2.29 -12.22 -3.28
N PRO A 38 2.21 -13.01 -2.20
CA PRO A 38 2.64 -14.40 -2.22
C PRO A 38 1.90 -15.27 -3.25
N ALA A 39 0.61 -15.01 -3.44
CA ALA A 39 -0.19 -15.76 -4.41
C ALA A 39 0.28 -15.51 -5.84
N VAL A 40 0.61 -14.28 -6.20
CA VAL A 40 1.12 -13.91 -7.53
C VAL A 40 2.49 -14.53 -7.78
N PHE A 41 3.43 -14.40 -6.84
CA PHE A 41 4.77 -14.97 -7.00
C PHE A 41 4.72 -16.48 -7.14
N ARG A 42 3.90 -17.14 -6.32
CA ARG A 42 3.72 -18.60 -6.42
C ARG A 42 3.15 -19.01 -7.78
N LYS A 43 2.12 -18.32 -8.26
CA LYS A 43 1.52 -18.61 -9.58
C LYS A 43 2.52 -18.43 -10.73
N LEU A 44 3.34 -17.40 -10.69
CA LEU A 44 4.38 -17.16 -11.69
C LEU A 44 5.42 -18.28 -11.73
N HIS A 45 5.88 -18.73 -10.56
CA HIS A 45 6.83 -19.85 -10.48
C HIS A 45 6.22 -21.19 -10.87
N GLU A 46 4.97 -21.46 -10.49
CA GLU A 46 4.23 -22.65 -10.89
C GLU A 46 4.07 -22.71 -12.43
N GLN A 47 3.71 -21.60 -13.06
CA GLN A 47 3.62 -21.50 -14.52
C GLN A 47 4.96 -21.76 -15.20
N ALA A 48 6.07 -21.26 -14.66
CA ALA A 48 7.41 -21.49 -15.19
C ALA A 48 7.90 -22.95 -15.02
N ALA A 49 7.31 -23.68 -14.09
CA ALA A 49 7.58 -25.09 -13.82
C ALA A 49 6.57 -26.06 -14.47
N GLU A 50 5.59 -25.54 -15.20
CA GLU A 50 4.54 -26.33 -15.84
C GLU A 50 5.15 -27.32 -16.82
N GLY A 51 4.81 -28.61 -16.71
CA GLY A 51 5.36 -29.68 -17.54
C GLY A 51 6.71 -30.27 -17.10
N LYS A 52 7.31 -29.81 -15.99
CA LYS A 52 8.63 -30.28 -15.52
C LYS A 52 8.57 -31.38 -14.43
N GLY A 53 7.37 -31.84 -14.04
CA GLY A 53 7.16 -32.87 -13.01
C GLY A 53 6.93 -32.30 -11.62
N ASP A 54 6.43 -33.16 -10.72
CA ASP A 54 5.96 -32.75 -9.38
C ASP A 54 7.06 -32.15 -8.50
N GLU A 55 8.26 -32.70 -8.57
CA GLU A 55 9.41 -32.20 -7.79
C GLU A 55 9.82 -30.80 -8.19
N ALA A 56 9.75 -30.47 -9.51
CA ALA A 56 10.00 -29.12 -10.01
C ALA A 56 8.89 -28.13 -9.61
N GLN A 57 7.65 -28.60 -9.51
CA GLN A 57 6.55 -27.76 -9.06
C GLN A 57 6.65 -27.42 -7.57
N ASP A 58 7.04 -28.37 -6.74
CA ASP A 58 7.22 -28.10 -5.30
C ASP A 58 8.42 -27.18 -5.04
N ALA A 59 9.51 -27.33 -5.79
CA ALA A 59 10.63 -26.39 -5.76
C ALA A 59 10.20 -24.97 -6.22
N ALA A 60 9.35 -24.87 -7.23
CA ALA A 60 8.82 -23.60 -7.73
C ALA A 60 7.93 -22.90 -6.69
N LYS A 61 7.06 -23.63 -5.99
CA LYS A 61 6.25 -23.07 -4.89
C LYS A 61 7.14 -22.55 -3.76
N ALA A 62 8.17 -23.30 -3.38
CA ALA A 62 9.12 -22.87 -2.36
C ALA A 62 9.87 -21.60 -2.78
N ALA A 63 10.36 -21.55 -4.01
CA ALA A 63 11.01 -20.36 -4.56
C ALA A 63 10.09 -19.13 -4.57
N GLY A 64 8.84 -19.28 -5.03
CA GLY A 64 7.85 -18.20 -5.04
C GLY A 64 7.54 -17.66 -3.63
N ASN A 65 7.49 -18.52 -2.63
CA ASN A 65 7.30 -18.12 -1.24
C ASN A 65 8.51 -17.33 -0.69
N VAL A 66 9.72 -17.75 -1.03
CA VAL A 66 10.95 -17.04 -0.61
C VAL A 66 11.01 -15.67 -1.27
N GLU A 67 10.81 -15.59 -2.57
CA GLU A 67 10.86 -14.31 -3.29
C GLU A 67 9.79 -13.32 -2.83
N SER A 68 8.56 -13.80 -2.61
CA SER A 68 7.50 -12.96 -2.07
C SER A 68 7.82 -12.43 -0.67
N SER A 69 8.43 -13.25 0.17
CA SER A 69 8.84 -12.86 1.53
C SER A 69 9.93 -11.79 1.50
N VAL A 70 10.90 -11.92 0.59
CA VAL A 70 11.96 -10.91 0.38
C VAL A 70 11.34 -9.61 -0.13
N ALA A 71 10.44 -9.66 -1.11
CA ALA A 71 9.77 -8.47 -1.64
C ALA A 71 8.94 -7.77 -0.57
N LEU A 72 8.17 -8.52 0.25
CA LEU A 72 7.40 -7.97 1.37
C LEU A 72 8.31 -7.36 2.44
N GLY A 73 9.41 -8.03 2.78
CA GLY A 73 10.39 -7.54 3.75
C GLY A 73 11.03 -6.23 3.30
N PHE A 74 11.45 -6.16 2.05
CA PHE A 74 12.02 -4.94 1.46
C PHE A 74 11.02 -3.79 1.42
N THR A 75 9.80 -4.05 0.97
CA THR A 75 8.72 -3.05 0.94
C THR A 75 8.38 -2.55 2.34
N SER A 76 8.32 -3.45 3.32
CA SER A 76 8.07 -3.10 4.72
C SER A 76 9.20 -2.27 5.32
N ALA A 77 10.46 -2.55 4.98
CA ALA A 77 11.60 -1.76 5.41
C ALA A 77 11.53 -0.32 4.86
N ILE A 78 11.19 -0.15 3.58
CA ILE A 78 10.97 1.18 3.00
C ILE A 78 9.79 1.88 3.69
N ALA A 79 8.68 1.18 3.92
CA ALA A 79 7.52 1.74 4.61
C ALA A 79 7.85 2.19 6.04
N ALA A 80 8.74 1.48 6.74
CA ALA A 80 9.19 1.85 8.08
C ALA A 80 9.90 3.22 8.12
N LEU A 81 10.59 3.61 7.05
CA LEU A 81 11.15 4.96 6.94
C LEU A 81 10.06 6.04 6.95
N GLY A 82 8.89 5.73 6.42
CA GLY A 82 7.72 6.63 6.46
C GLY A 82 7.29 6.97 7.89
N LEU A 83 7.43 6.02 8.83
CA LEU A 83 7.09 6.24 10.24
C LEU A 83 7.95 7.35 10.89
N PHE A 84 9.14 7.57 10.36
CA PHE A 84 10.01 8.67 10.81
C PHE A 84 9.63 10.00 10.15
N PHE A 85 9.37 9.99 8.84
CA PHE A 85 9.09 11.22 8.09
C PHE A 85 7.69 11.79 8.35
N ILE A 86 6.69 10.93 8.58
CA ILE A 86 5.31 11.36 8.79
C ILE A 86 5.17 12.28 10.02
N PRO A 87 5.63 11.87 11.23
CA PRO A 87 5.55 12.75 12.41
C PRO A 87 6.36 14.03 12.25
N ALA A 88 7.54 13.97 11.60
CA ALA A 88 8.36 15.15 11.35
C ALA A 88 7.65 16.18 10.47
N LEU A 89 6.95 15.72 9.41
CA LEU A 89 6.18 16.58 8.52
C LEU A 89 4.98 17.23 9.23
N PHE A 90 4.30 16.48 10.09
CA PHE A 90 3.23 17.04 10.92
C PHE A 90 3.75 18.08 11.92
N ALA A 91 4.86 17.79 12.60
CA ALA A 91 5.47 18.71 13.54
C ALA A 91 5.89 20.03 12.86
N THR A 92 6.57 19.95 11.71
CA THR A 92 6.97 21.14 10.95
C THR A 92 5.77 21.93 10.41
N SER A 93 4.71 21.23 9.96
CA SER A 93 3.48 21.88 9.53
C SER A 93 2.83 22.68 10.65
N ILE A 94 2.70 22.09 11.84
CA ILE A 94 2.10 22.77 13.00
C ILE A 94 2.97 23.93 13.47
N GLN A 95 4.29 23.79 13.48
CA GLN A 95 5.20 24.88 13.85
C GLN A 95 5.16 26.06 12.87
N ALA A 96 5.03 25.79 11.58
CA ALA A 96 5.04 26.84 10.56
C ALA A 96 3.69 27.52 10.35
N THR A 97 2.58 26.79 10.44
CA THR A 97 1.24 27.29 10.08
C THR A 97 0.24 27.26 11.23
N GLY A 98 0.61 26.70 12.38
CA GLY A 98 -0.30 26.49 13.51
C GLY A 98 -1.32 25.36 13.30
N THR A 99 -1.33 24.73 12.11
CA THR A 99 -2.32 23.72 11.74
C THR A 99 -1.68 22.51 11.03
N PRO A 100 -2.24 21.29 11.19
CA PRO A 100 -1.75 20.10 10.46
C PRO A 100 -2.23 20.04 9.00
N GLN A 101 -3.01 21.02 8.54
CA GLN A 101 -3.66 20.98 7.21
C GLN A 101 -2.66 20.90 6.06
N PHE A 102 -1.52 21.57 6.18
CA PHE A 102 -0.48 21.52 5.15
C PHE A 102 0.06 20.09 4.99
N ALA A 103 0.38 19.40 6.09
CA ALA A 103 0.85 18.02 6.04
C ALA A 103 -0.22 17.07 5.42
N ILE A 104 -1.49 17.23 5.81
CA ILE A 104 -2.60 16.45 5.25
C ILE A 104 -2.73 16.69 3.73
N SER A 105 -2.58 17.92 3.28
CA SER A 105 -2.63 18.25 1.85
C SER A 105 -1.49 17.60 1.07
N VAL A 106 -0.27 17.65 1.59
CA VAL A 106 0.90 16.99 0.98
C VAL A 106 0.68 15.48 0.86
N PHE A 107 0.20 14.83 1.92
CA PHE A 107 -0.11 13.39 1.87
C PHE A 107 -1.25 13.08 0.91
N SER A 108 -2.29 13.92 0.85
CA SER A 108 -3.41 13.72 -0.08
C SER A 108 -2.93 13.77 -1.54
N VAL A 109 -2.09 14.74 -1.89
CA VAL A 109 -1.51 14.85 -3.23
C VAL A 109 -0.61 13.65 -3.53
N PHE A 110 0.21 13.21 -2.56
CA PHE A 110 1.04 12.04 -2.71
C PHE A 110 0.22 10.77 -2.97
N TYR A 111 -0.83 10.51 -2.18
CA TYR A 111 -1.70 9.36 -2.39
C TYR A 111 -2.45 9.41 -3.73
N LEU A 112 -2.92 10.59 -4.14
CA LEU A 112 -3.53 10.76 -5.46
C LEU A 112 -2.54 10.48 -6.59
N SER A 113 -1.30 10.92 -6.47
CA SER A 113 -0.26 10.63 -7.46
C SER A 113 0.06 9.13 -7.55
N CYS A 114 0.14 8.44 -6.40
CA CYS A 114 0.30 6.98 -6.35
C CYS A 114 -0.89 6.26 -7.00
N MET A 115 -2.10 6.71 -6.73
CA MET A 115 -3.31 6.14 -7.31
C MET A 115 -3.36 6.31 -8.84
N LEU A 116 -2.98 7.51 -9.34
CA LEU A 116 -2.87 7.78 -10.77
C LEU A 116 -1.77 6.96 -11.42
N ALA A 117 -0.60 6.84 -10.78
CA ALA A 117 0.51 6.03 -11.28
C ALA A 117 0.12 4.54 -11.38
N THR A 118 -0.53 4.01 -10.35
CA THR A 118 -1.01 2.63 -10.34
C THR A 118 -2.05 2.40 -11.43
N TRP A 119 -3.03 3.31 -11.54
CA TRP A 119 -4.06 3.23 -12.57
C TRP A 119 -3.48 3.31 -13.98
N TRP A 120 -2.51 4.24 -14.20
CA TRP A 120 -1.81 4.39 -15.48
C TRP A 120 -1.03 3.12 -15.85
N TRP A 121 -0.31 2.54 -14.87
CA TRP A 121 0.48 1.33 -15.07
C TRP A 121 -0.40 0.13 -15.40
N TYR A 122 -1.47 -0.08 -14.61
CA TYR A 122 -2.43 -1.15 -14.86
C TYR A 122 -3.12 -1.05 -16.20
N ARG A 123 -3.43 0.16 -16.64
CA ARG A 123 -4.08 0.39 -17.93
C ARG A 123 -3.13 0.18 -19.12
N ARG A 124 -1.82 0.35 -18.93
CA ARG A 124 -0.80 0.10 -19.95
C ARG A 124 -0.40 -1.37 -20.08
N MET A 125 -0.48 -2.12 -18.99
CA MET A 125 -0.20 -3.56 -18.95
C MET A 125 -1.46 -4.40 -19.27
N ASP A 126 -2.41 -3.81 -19.95
CA ASP A 126 -3.66 -4.41 -20.41
C ASP A 126 -3.34 -5.53 -21.39
N ALA A 127 -3.03 -6.70 -20.94
CA ALA A 127 -3.13 -7.94 -21.70
C ALA A 127 -2.40 -9.15 -21.09
N GLU A 128 -1.31 -8.99 -20.33
CA GLU A 128 -0.51 -10.18 -19.96
C GLU A 128 -0.78 -10.76 -18.56
N ALA A 129 -1.53 -10.08 -17.73
CA ALA A 129 -1.86 -10.52 -16.37
C ALA A 129 -3.37 -10.54 -16.09
N ARG A 130 -4.20 -10.92 -17.05
CA ARG A 130 -5.56 -11.37 -16.73
C ARG A 130 -5.45 -12.70 -16.02
N CYS A 131 -5.71 -12.67 -14.72
CA CYS A 131 -6.03 -13.88 -13.97
C CYS A 131 -7.39 -14.39 -14.48
N ASP A 132 -7.39 -15.31 -15.44
CA ASP A 132 -8.52 -16.16 -15.74
C ASP A 132 -8.60 -17.27 -14.70
#